data_350593a60d7f6f49a326a09d57a7dcfe
#
_entry.id   350593a60d7f6f49a326a09d57a7dcfe
#
_cell.length_a   1.000
_cell.length_b   1.000
_cell.length_c   1.000
_cell.angle_alpha   90.00
_cell.angle_beta   90.00
_cell.angle_gamma   90.00
#
_symmetry.space_group_name_H-M   'P 1'
#
loop_
_entity.id
_entity.type
_entity.pdbx_description
1 polymer ?
#
loop_
_entity_poly.entity_id
_entity_poly.type
_entity_poly.pdbx_seq_one_letter_code
_entity_poly.pdbx_strand_id
1 'polypeptide(L)'
;MKSIETDLYRGAFQGWDLKPLKEVRGYGPEGVLHTFENELGSGEYWAYFRGSLFAVNAFRMNFAKSGIMRYRCTEHICLGCYDDVKGMVQRQGAPLAPGAIMVYLGGENEEYEMRFSKGAVARASSITISPDYYRDYLQSRFGDIRDVREAFIKVDGKHDLPELVDLLRKARAYQGKGIAAVLFYEGVI
;
A
#
# COMPACT_ATOMS: atom_id res chain seq x y z
N MET A 1 -14.84 -9.22 -5.47
CA MET A 1 -13.70 -8.60 -6.23
C MET A 1 -13.08 -9.66 -7.14
N LYS A 2 -12.67 -9.32 -8.37
CA LYS A 2 -12.00 -10.31 -9.26
C LYS A 2 -10.55 -10.56 -8.83
N SER A 3 -9.80 -9.48 -8.62
CA SER A 3 -8.44 -9.50 -8.09
C SER A 3 -8.10 -8.13 -7.55
N ILE A 4 -7.39 -8.09 -6.42
CA ILE A 4 -6.98 -6.83 -5.81
C ILE A 4 -6.03 -6.04 -6.73
N GLU A 5 -5.16 -6.73 -7.47
CA GLU A 5 -4.28 -6.12 -8.48
C GLU A 5 -5.08 -5.37 -9.55
N THR A 6 -6.07 -6.04 -10.14
CA THR A 6 -6.86 -5.46 -11.23
C THR A 6 -7.76 -4.32 -10.76
N ASP A 7 -8.42 -4.51 -9.62
CA ASP A 7 -9.49 -3.62 -9.18
C ASP A 7 -8.98 -2.40 -8.41
N LEU A 8 -7.80 -2.50 -7.77
CA LEU A 8 -7.23 -1.41 -7.00
C LEU A 8 -5.96 -0.80 -7.62
N TYR A 9 -5.06 -1.63 -8.17
CA TYR A 9 -3.72 -1.17 -8.53
C TYR A 9 -3.54 -0.80 -9.99
N ARG A 10 -4.28 -1.44 -10.90
CA ARG A 10 -4.12 -1.21 -12.35
C ARG A 10 -4.27 0.27 -12.74
N GLY A 11 -5.28 0.96 -12.20
CA GLY A 11 -5.50 2.38 -12.49
C GLY A 11 -4.35 3.26 -12.01
N ALA A 12 -3.83 2.99 -10.80
CA ALA A 12 -2.67 3.69 -10.27
C ALA A 12 -1.41 3.42 -11.10
N PHE A 13 -1.16 2.18 -11.48
CA PHE A 13 0.00 1.81 -12.31
C PHE A 13 -0.03 2.46 -13.68
N GLN A 14 -1.20 2.53 -14.32
CA GLN A 14 -1.39 3.22 -15.58
C GLN A 14 -1.17 4.74 -15.44
N GLY A 15 -1.71 5.35 -14.38
CA GLY A 15 -1.57 6.79 -14.12
C GLY A 15 -0.12 7.24 -13.90
N TRP A 16 0.74 6.35 -13.38
CA TRP A 16 2.16 6.60 -13.18
C TRP A 16 3.07 6.11 -14.33
N ASP A 17 2.52 5.43 -15.34
CA ASP A 17 3.28 4.73 -16.39
C ASP A 17 4.27 3.71 -15.79
N LEU A 18 3.85 3.00 -14.74
CA LEU A 18 4.65 1.98 -14.07
C LEU A 18 4.78 0.75 -14.98
N LYS A 19 6.01 0.32 -15.23
CA LYS A 19 6.34 -0.83 -16.08
C LYS A 19 6.95 -1.96 -15.25
N PRO A 20 6.50 -3.20 -15.41
CA PRO A 20 7.04 -4.32 -14.65
C PRO A 20 8.49 -4.60 -15.05
N LEU A 21 9.32 -4.89 -14.05
CA LEU A 21 10.68 -5.39 -14.22
C LEU A 21 10.72 -6.92 -14.12
N LYS A 22 11.60 -7.55 -14.91
CA LYS A 22 11.81 -9.00 -14.86
C LYS A 22 12.51 -9.46 -13.58
N GLU A 23 13.36 -8.64 -13.02
CA GLU A 23 14.14 -8.97 -11.81
C GLU A 23 13.68 -8.14 -10.63
N VAL A 24 13.39 -8.81 -9.53
CA VAL A 24 13.07 -8.16 -8.24
C VAL A 24 14.35 -8.11 -7.41
N ARG A 25 14.81 -6.90 -7.05
CA ARG A 25 15.99 -6.69 -6.19
C ARG A 25 15.62 -5.84 -5.00
N GLY A 26 16.05 -6.26 -3.81
CA GLY A 26 15.82 -5.51 -2.57
C GLY A 26 14.42 -5.69 -1.95
N TYR A 27 13.57 -6.50 -2.56
CA TYR A 27 12.22 -6.85 -2.09
C TYR A 27 12.00 -8.36 -2.15
N GLY A 28 10.85 -8.81 -1.64
CA GLY A 28 10.44 -10.21 -1.69
C GLY A 28 10.28 -10.73 -3.13
N PRO A 29 10.83 -11.91 -3.45
CA PRO A 29 10.86 -12.44 -4.83
C PRO A 29 9.49 -12.88 -5.37
N GLU A 30 8.48 -13.06 -4.53
CA GLU A 30 7.12 -13.44 -4.95
C GLU A 30 6.27 -12.23 -5.38
N GLY A 31 6.74 -11.01 -5.15
CA GLY A 31 6.08 -9.82 -5.66
C GLY A 31 6.57 -9.41 -7.04
N VAL A 32 5.87 -8.47 -7.64
CA VAL A 32 6.23 -7.85 -8.91
C VAL A 32 6.79 -6.47 -8.64
N LEU A 33 7.97 -6.19 -9.18
CA LEU A 33 8.58 -4.87 -9.12
C LEU A 33 8.24 -4.10 -10.40
N HIS A 34 7.74 -2.88 -10.23
CA HIS A 34 7.47 -1.95 -11.32
C HIS A 34 8.36 -0.72 -11.16
N THR A 35 8.71 -0.09 -12.26
CA THR A 35 9.45 1.18 -12.25
C THR A 35 8.82 2.19 -13.19
N PHE A 36 9.05 3.46 -12.91
CA PHE A 36 8.80 4.54 -13.85
C PHE A 36 9.98 5.51 -13.87
N GLU A 37 10.20 6.09 -15.04
CA GLU A 37 11.09 7.22 -15.24
C GLU A 37 10.49 8.07 -16.34
N ASN A 38 9.99 9.24 -15.98
CA ASN A 38 9.30 10.16 -16.88
C ASN A 38 9.46 11.61 -16.39
N GLU A 39 8.77 12.53 -17.02
CA GLU A 39 8.85 13.95 -16.66
C GLU A 39 8.34 14.30 -15.25
N LEU A 40 7.51 13.44 -14.64
CA LEU A 40 7.04 13.61 -13.26
C LEU A 40 8.11 13.22 -12.25
N GLY A 41 9.04 12.33 -12.63
CA GLY A 41 10.09 11.84 -11.75
C GLY A 41 10.49 10.40 -12.05
N SER A 42 11.00 9.73 -11.03
CA SER A 42 11.40 8.32 -11.11
C SER A 42 11.03 7.58 -9.84
N GLY A 43 10.89 6.27 -9.95
CA GLY A 43 10.60 5.47 -8.78
C GLY A 43 10.41 3.99 -9.07
N GLU A 44 10.19 3.27 -8.01
CA GLU A 44 9.92 1.84 -8.02
C GLU A 44 8.74 1.53 -7.09
N TYR A 45 7.95 0.56 -7.50
CA TYR A 45 6.78 0.07 -6.79
C TYR A 45 6.80 -1.46 -6.82
N TRP A 46 6.98 -2.07 -5.67
CA TRP A 46 6.89 -3.51 -5.49
C TRP A 46 5.54 -3.88 -4.88
N ALA A 47 4.93 -4.97 -5.34
CA ALA A 47 3.72 -5.48 -4.75
C ALA A 47 3.64 -7.02 -4.82
N TYR A 48 3.19 -7.63 -3.75
CA TYR A 48 2.73 -9.00 -3.66
C TYR A 48 1.21 -9.01 -3.58
N PHE A 49 0.55 -9.83 -4.41
CA PHE A 49 -0.90 -9.93 -4.48
C PHE A 49 -1.39 -11.31 -4.07
N ARG A 50 -2.34 -11.38 -3.17
CA ARG A 50 -3.00 -12.62 -2.75
C ARG A 50 -4.44 -12.64 -3.26
N GLY A 51 -4.60 -12.94 -4.54
CA GLY A 51 -5.91 -13.07 -5.21
C GLY A 51 -6.78 -11.82 -5.04
N SER A 52 -8.00 -12.00 -4.50
CA SER A 52 -8.90 -10.92 -4.17
C SER A 52 -8.77 -10.44 -2.71
N LEU A 53 -7.93 -11.07 -1.89
CA LEU A 53 -7.94 -10.90 -0.44
C LEU A 53 -7.13 -9.68 0.01
N PHE A 54 -5.83 -9.66 -0.30
CA PHE A 54 -4.94 -8.60 0.15
C PHE A 54 -3.74 -8.37 -0.77
N ALA A 55 -3.07 -7.25 -0.58
CA ALA A 55 -1.77 -6.95 -1.16
C ALA A 55 -0.81 -6.43 -0.08
N VAL A 56 0.47 -6.77 -0.24
CA VAL A 56 1.57 -6.13 0.47
C VAL A 56 2.35 -5.34 -0.55
N ASN A 57 2.62 -4.08 -0.27
CA ASN A 57 3.36 -3.24 -1.21
C ASN A 57 4.41 -2.36 -0.53
N ALA A 58 5.38 -1.95 -1.31
CA ALA A 58 6.38 -0.97 -0.93
C ALA A 58 6.76 -0.14 -2.15
N PHE A 59 7.04 1.13 -1.92
CA PHE A 59 7.46 2.01 -2.99
C PHE A 59 8.54 3.01 -2.55
N ARG A 60 9.28 3.47 -3.54
CA ARG A 60 10.21 4.60 -3.45
C ARG A 60 9.99 5.49 -4.65
N MET A 61 9.70 6.76 -4.42
CA MET A 61 9.40 7.74 -5.47
C MET A 61 10.15 9.05 -5.22
N ASN A 62 10.64 9.64 -6.31
CA ASN A 62 11.29 10.95 -6.34
C ASN A 62 10.59 11.79 -7.42
N PHE A 63 10.09 12.95 -7.06
CA PHE A 63 9.29 13.80 -7.94
C PHE A 63 10.12 14.96 -8.51
N ALA A 64 10.27 15.01 -9.84
CA ALA A 64 10.96 16.09 -10.54
C ALA A 64 10.10 17.34 -10.73
N LYS A 65 8.77 17.18 -10.71
CA LYS A 65 7.79 18.25 -10.84
C LYS A 65 6.76 18.19 -9.73
N SER A 66 6.08 19.29 -9.47
CA SER A 66 4.88 19.29 -8.63
C SER A 66 3.69 18.71 -9.39
N GLY A 67 2.80 18.04 -8.66
CA GLY A 67 1.63 17.44 -9.25
C GLY A 67 0.58 17.01 -8.23
N ILE A 68 -0.54 16.54 -8.76
CA ILE A 68 -1.64 15.97 -8.00
C ILE A 68 -1.98 14.64 -8.64
N MET A 69 -2.00 13.59 -7.84
CA MET A 69 -2.51 12.28 -8.23
C MET A 69 -3.91 12.11 -7.68
N ARG A 70 -4.84 11.72 -8.54
CA ARG A 70 -6.22 11.39 -8.18
C ARG A 70 -6.65 10.09 -8.84
N TYR A 71 -7.26 9.22 -8.07
CA TYR A 71 -7.93 8.04 -8.59
C TYR A 71 -9.03 7.58 -7.65
N ARG A 72 -10.02 6.91 -8.22
CA ARG A 72 -11.09 6.25 -7.47
C ARG A 72 -10.78 4.78 -7.38
N CYS A 73 -10.94 4.24 -6.20
CA CYS A 73 -10.73 2.82 -5.93
C CYS A 73 -12.02 2.19 -5.43
N THR A 74 -12.17 0.89 -5.68
CA THR A 74 -13.18 0.08 -5.00
C THR A 74 -12.95 0.07 -3.49
N GLU A 75 -13.93 -0.39 -2.73
CA GLU A 75 -13.81 -0.47 -1.28
C GLU A 75 -12.61 -1.31 -0.84
N HIS A 76 -11.80 -0.75 0.06
CA HIS A 76 -10.65 -1.41 0.67
C HIS A 76 -10.19 -0.66 1.93
N ILE A 77 -9.32 -1.28 2.68
CA ILE A 77 -8.57 -0.66 3.78
C ILE A 77 -7.09 -0.77 3.43
N CYS A 78 -6.37 0.35 3.47
CA CYS A 78 -4.92 0.37 3.33
C CYS A 78 -4.30 0.87 4.64
N LEU A 79 -3.37 0.11 5.18
CA LEU A 79 -2.56 0.44 6.35
C LEU A 79 -1.12 0.57 5.92
N GLY A 80 -0.49 1.70 6.15
CA GLY A 80 0.88 1.94 5.73
C GLY A 80 1.69 2.78 6.69
N CYS A 81 3.00 2.81 6.43
CA CYS A 81 3.94 3.65 7.13
C CYS A 81 4.94 4.23 6.13
N TYR A 82 5.25 5.50 6.26
CA TYR A 82 6.32 6.15 5.52
C TYR A 82 7.63 6.02 6.30
N ASP A 83 8.65 5.35 5.71
CA ASP A 83 10.01 5.37 6.24
C ASP A 83 10.68 6.74 6.02
N ASP A 84 10.39 7.38 4.85
CA ASP A 84 10.86 8.70 4.48
C ASP A 84 9.80 9.38 3.62
N VAL A 85 9.49 10.63 3.95
CA VAL A 85 8.53 11.44 3.18
C VAL A 85 8.83 12.92 3.34
N LYS A 86 8.85 13.62 2.21
CA LYS A 86 9.05 15.08 2.15
C LYS A 86 8.25 15.66 1.00
N GLY A 87 7.60 16.79 1.25
CA GLY A 87 6.90 17.54 0.20
C GLY A 87 5.63 16.87 -0.33
N MET A 88 5.02 16.00 0.47
CA MET A 88 3.78 15.32 0.14
C MET A 88 2.68 15.62 1.14
N VAL A 89 1.46 15.75 0.63
CA VAL A 89 0.26 16.05 1.42
C VAL A 89 -0.89 15.18 0.91
N GLN A 90 -1.59 14.53 1.80
CA GLN A 90 -2.81 13.79 1.48
C GLN A 90 -4.06 14.71 1.48
N ARG A 91 -5.20 14.16 1.05
CA ARG A 91 -6.50 14.81 0.85
C ARG A 91 -6.92 15.82 1.94
N GLN A 92 -6.62 15.58 3.19
CA GLN A 92 -7.02 16.45 4.31
C GLN A 92 -6.06 17.61 4.59
N GLY A 93 -5.06 17.81 3.74
CA GLY A 93 -4.09 18.91 3.91
C GLY A 93 -3.04 18.69 4.98
N ALA A 94 -3.12 17.60 5.74
CA ALA A 94 -2.09 17.26 6.72
C ALA A 94 -0.81 16.78 6.00
N PRO A 95 0.38 17.29 6.37
CA PRO A 95 1.63 16.76 5.84
C PRO A 95 1.83 15.32 6.33
N LEU A 96 2.32 14.48 5.44
CA LEU A 96 2.73 13.13 5.80
C LEU A 96 4.00 13.18 6.66
N ALA A 97 4.06 12.35 7.70
CA ALA A 97 5.20 12.29 8.61
C ALA A 97 5.88 10.91 8.58
N PRO A 98 7.22 10.86 8.60
CA PRO A 98 7.94 9.58 8.74
C PRO A 98 7.58 8.89 10.05
N GLY A 99 7.40 7.57 10.00
CA GLY A 99 7.09 6.72 11.17
C GLY A 99 5.63 6.73 11.60
N ALA A 100 4.79 7.63 11.09
CA ALA A 100 3.36 7.60 11.37
C ALA A 100 2.66 6.45 10.65
N ILE A 101 1.76 5.79 11.33
CA ILE A 101 0.83 4.86 10.70
C ILE A 101 -0.25 5.67 9.98
N MET A 102 -0.45 5.34 8.72
CA MET A 102 -1.44 5.97 7.87
C MET A 102 -2.50 4.94 7.48
N VAL A 103 -3.75 5.27 7.74
CA VAL A 103 -4.90 4.46 7.31
C VAL A 103 -5.63 5.18 6.20
N TYR A 104 -5.85 4.48 5.10
CA TYR A 104 -6.67 4.94 4.01
C TYR A 104 -7.85 3.98 3.79
N LEU A 105 -9.05 4.53 3.76
CA LEU A 105 -10.29 3.80 3.49
C LEU A 105 -10.78 4.17 2.10
N GLY A 106 -10.67 3.25 1.14
CA GLY A 106 -11.26 3.40 -0.17
C GLY A 106 -12.75 3.01 -0.20
N GLY A 107 -13.47 3.50 -1.21
CA GLY A 107 -14.87 3.17 -1.45
C GLY A 107 -15.40 3.87 -2.70
N GLU A 108 -16.61 3.53 -3.12
CA GLU A 108 -17.22 4.06 -4.37
C GLU A 108 -17.29 5.59 -4.41
N ASN A 109 -17.48 6.22 -3.25
CA ASN A 109 -17.59 7.67 -3.11
C ASN A 109 -16.28 8.33 -2.63
N GLU A 110 -15.20 7.56 -2.50
CA GLU A 110 -13.93 8.04 -2.03
C GLU A 110 -12.97 8.25 -3.20
N GLU A 111 -12.44 9.46 -3.30
CA GLU A 111 -11.37 9.79 -4.23
C GLU A 111 -10.06 9.87 -3.47
N TYR A 112 -9.09 9.06 -3.87
CA TYR A 112 -7.73 9.22 -3.38
C TYR A 112 -7.11 10.46 -4.04
N GLU A 113 -6.62 11.39 -3.24
CA GLU A 113 -5.86 12.53 -3.70
C GLU A 113 -4.53 12.62 -2.93
N MET A 114 -3.46 12.72 -3.68
CA MET A 114 -2.12 12.96 -3.15
C MET A 114 -1.50 14.12 -3.92
N ARG A 115 -1.03 15.13 -3.21
CA ARG A 115 -0.31 16.28 -3.76
C ARG A 115 1.16 16.16 -3.43
N PHE A 116 2.00 16.48 -4.38
CA PHE A 116 3.44 16.47 -4.21
C PHE A 116 4.07 17.71 -4.83
N SER A 117 5.08 18.25 -4.18
CA SER A 117 5.87 19.37 -4.67
C SER A 117 7.07 18.89 -5.47
N LYS A 118 7.65 19.76 -6.27
CA LYS A 118 8.95 19.49 -6.93
C LYS A 118 10.01 19.16 -5.88
N GLY A 119 10.75 18.07 -6.09
CA GLY A 119 11.75 17.56 -5.16
C GLY A 119 11.14 16.75 -4.00
N ALA A 120 9.83 16.44 -4.05
CA ALA A 120 9.23 15.55 -3.07
C ALA A 120 9.80 14.14 -3.19
N VAL A 121 9.90 13.47 -2.05
CA VAL A 121 10.34 12.07 -1.94
C VAL A 121 9.35 11.29 -1.10
N ALA A 122 9.17 10.00 -1.41
CA ALA A 122 8.40 9.09 -0.60
C ALA A 122 9.01 7.70 -0.60
N ARG A 123 9.11 7.10 0.57
CA ARG A 123 9.43 5.69 0.77
C ARG A 123 8.44 5.13 1.78
N ALA A 124 7.64 4.17 1.38
CA ALA A 124 6.62 3.60 2.24
C ALA A 124 6.47 2.09 2.05
N SER A 125 5.84 1.47 3.03
CA SER A 125 5.35 0.10 2.95
C SER A 125 3.92 0.07 3.43
N SER A 126 3.06 -0.75 2.82
CA SER A 126 1.68 -0.86 3.23
C SER A 126 1.11 -2.26 2.97
N ILE A 127 0.02 -2.53 3.66
CA ILE A 127 -0.86 -3.68 3.46
C ILE A 127 -2.22 -3.12 3.04
N THR A 128 -2.78 -3.70 1.99
CA THR A 128 -4.12 -3.35 1.51
C THR A 128 -5.00 -4.58 1.59
N ILE A 129 -6.12 -4.49 2.29
CA ILE A 129 -7.09 -5.58 2.46
C ILE A 129 -8.42 -5.22 1.81
N SER A 130 -9.03 -6.20 1.18
CA SER A 130 -10.32 -6.06 0.49
C SER A 130 -11.50 -6.43 1.37
N PRO A 131 -12.74 -6.11 0.97
CA PRO A 131 -13.94 -6.64 1.61
C PRO A 131 -13.98 -8.16 1.69
N ASP A 132 -13.51 -8.88 0.63
CA ASP A 132 -13.43 -10.35 0.62
C ASP A 132 -12.57 -10.86 1.79
N TYR A 133 -11.53 -10.10 2.17
CA TYR A 133 -10.70 -10.47 3.32
C TYR A 133 -11.41 -10.21 4.66
N TYR A 134 -11.83 -8.96 4.92
CA TYR A 134 -12.30 -8.61 6.26
C TYR A 134 -13.77 -8.93 6.52
N ARG A 135 -14.63 -9.02 5.50
CA ARG A 135 -16.04 -9.43 5.67
C ARG A 135 -16.20 -10.94 5.60
N ASP A 136 -15.54 -11.59 4.64
CA ASP A 136 -15.78 -12.99 4.34
C ASP A 136 -14.76 -13.91 5.02
N TYR A 137 -13.47 -13.71 4.72
CA TYR A 137 -12.40 -14.59 5.22
C TYR A 137 -12.22 -14.49 6.74
N LEU A 138 -12.05 -13.28 7.30
CA LEU A 138 -11.89 -13.13 8.76
C LEU A 138 -13.13 -13.57 9.53
N GLN A 139 -14.32 -13.20 9.04
CA GLN A 139 -15.57 -13.59 9.69
C GLN A 139 -15.76 -15.10 9.69
N SER A 140 -15.45 -15.81 8.60
CA SER A 140 -15.53 -17.27 8.52
C SER A 140 -14.55 -17.96 9.47
N ARG A 141 -13.39 -17.35 9.72
CA ARG A 141 -12.31 -17.94 10.53
C ARG A 141 -12.40 -17.63 12.01
N PHE A 142 -12.84 -16.45 12.37
CA PHE A 142 -12.79 -15.91 13.74
C PHE A 142 -14.17 -15.59 14.32
N GLY A 143 -15.25 -15.77 13.57
CA GLY A 143 -16.62 -15.44 13.97
C GLY A 143 -16.93 -13.97 13.82
N ASP A 144 -17.87 -13.44 14.64
CA ASP A 144 -18.37 -12.08 14.54
C ASP A 144 -17.28 -11.04 14.83
N ILE A 145 -16.57 -10.63 13.77
CA ILE A 145 -15.61 -9.52 13.81
C ILE A 145 -16.39 -8.24 13.45
N ARG A 146 -16.76 -7.50 14.48
CA ARG A 146 -17.47 -6.23 14.32
C ARG A 146 -16.48 -5.13 13.98
N ASP A 147 -16.84 -4.36 12.95
CA ASP A 147 -16.24 -3.07 12.61
C ASP A 147 -14.70 -3.04 12.48
N VAL A 148 -14.17 -3.88 11.58
CA VAL A 148 -12.74 -3.86 11.21
C VAL A 148 -12.30 -2.46 10.76
N ARG A 149 -13.14 -1.74 10.00
CA ARG A 149 -12.82 -0.38 9.52
C ARG A 149 -12.64 0.61 10.66
N GLU A 150 -13.49 0.56 11.69
CA GLU A 150 -13.36 1.41 12.88
C GLU A 150 -12.07 1.11 13.66
N ALA A 151 -11.70 -0.18 13.77
CA ALA A 151 -10.45 -0.57 14.42
C ALA A 151 -9.22 0.03 13.72
N PHE A 152 -9.20 0.01 12.37
CA PHE A 152 -8.12 0.62 11.61
C PHE A 152 -8.08 2.15 11.74
N ILE A 153 -9.23 2.82 11.73
CA ILE A 153 -9.29 4.29 11.93
C ILE A 153 -8.67 4.71 13.26
N LYS A 154 -8.84 3.92 14.32
CA LYS A 154 -8.28 4.21 15.66
C LYS A 154 -6.75 4.22 15.71
N VAL A 155 -6.05 3.64 14.74
CA VAL A 155 -4.58 3.64 14.68
C VAL A 155 -4.03 4.68 13.70
N ASP A 156 -4.88 5.36 12.95
CA ASP A 156 -4.44 6.40 12.00
C ASP A 156 -3.72 7.55 12.70
N GLY A 157 -2.60 7.98 12.14
CA GLY A 157 -1.76 9.05 12.67
C GLY A 157 -0.92 8.68 13.90
N LYS A 158 -1.00 7.46 14.44
CA LYS A 158 -0.21 7.05 15.60
C LYS A 158 1.26 6.82 15.24
N HIS A 159 2.14 7.16 16.18
CA HIS A 159 3.60 6.96 16.09
C HIS A 159 4.11 5.92 17.10
N ASP A 160 3.27 5.44 18.00
CA ASP A 160 3.59 4.56 19.12
C ASP A 160 3.31 3.08 18.85
N LEU A 161 3.44 2.67 17.59
CA LEU A 161 3.21 1.29 17.14
C LEU A 161 4.44 0.73 16.41
N PRO A 162 5.62 0.67 17.05
CA PRO A 162 6.86 0.23 16.40
C PRO A 162 6.79 -1.20 15.89
N GLU A 163 6.04 -2.09 16.57
CA GLU A 163 5.86 -3.49 16.15
C GLU A 163 5.16 -3.58 14.80
N LEU A 164 4.16 -2.71 14.55
CA LEU A 164 3.45 -2.66 13.29
C LEU A 164 4.35 -2.12 12.16
N VAL A 165 5.14 -1.11 12.45
CA VAL A 165 6.12 -0.57 11.49
C VAL A 165 7.15 -1.63 11.12
N ASP A 166 7.67 -2.37 12.11
CA ASP A 166 8.62 -3.46 11.89
C ASP A 166 8.01 -4.61 11.11
N LEU A 167 6.74 -4.93 11.35
CA LEU A 167 6.00 -5.94 10.60
C LEU A 167 5.89 -5.57 9.10
N LEU A 168 5.53 -4.33 8.79
CA LEU A 168 5.48 -3.81 7.41
C LEU A 168 6.86 -3.89 6.73
N ARG A 169 7.93 -3.57 7.45
CA ARG A 169 9.30 -3.67 6.94
C ARG A 169 9.71 -5.11 6.67
N LYS A 170 9.40 -6.03 7.58
CA LYS A 170 9.65 -7.48 7.41
C LYS A 170 8.87 -8.04 6.22
N ALA A 171 7.62 -7.62 6.04
CA ALA A 171 6.79 -8.09 4.95
C ALA A 171 7.41 -7.78 3.57
N ARG A 172 7.85 -6.55 3.33
CA ARG A 172 8.48 -6.18 2.05
C ARG A 172 9.81 -6.87 1.78
N ALA A 173 10.53 -7.26 2.84
CA ALA A 173 11.89 -7.82 2.75
C ALA A 173 11.93 -9.35 2.78
N TYR A 174 10.79 -10.02 2.93
CA TYR A 174 10.73 -11.48 3.08
C TYR A 174 11.22 -12.20 1.82
N GLN A 175 12.17 -13.13 1.97
CA GLN A 175 12.84 -13.80 0.84
C GLN A 175 12.35 -15.23 0.58
N GLY A 176 11.37 -15.71 1.32
CA GLY A 176 10.76 -17.03 1.08
C GLY A 176 9.99 -17.08 -0.24
N LYS A 177 9.83 -18.28 -0.77
CA LYS A 177 9.13 -18.54 -2.04
C LYS A 177 8.04 -19.60 -1.89
N GLY A 178 7.12 -19.62 -2.87
CA GLY A 178 6.06 -20.62 -2.94
C GLY A 178 5.19 -20.63 -1.70
N ILE A 179 4.88 -21.81 -1.16
CA ILE A 179 3.99 -21.96 -0.01
C ILE A 179 4.50 -21.27 1.25
N ALA A 180 5.82 -21.17 1.44
CA ALA A 180 6.40 -20.45 2.58
C ALA A 180 6.09 -18.96 2.52
N ALA A 181 6.11 -18.35 1.35
CA ALA A 181 5.71 -16.94 1.18
C ALA A 181 4.21 -16.75 1.44
N VAL A 182 3.37 -17.66 0.94
CA VAL A 182 1.92 -17.62 1.19
C VAL A 182 1.64 -17.65 2.69
N LEU A 183 2.20 -18.63 3.41
CA LEU A 183 1.99 -18.77 4.86
C LEU A 183 2.53 -17.56 5.65
N PHE A 184 3.69 -17.04 5.25
CA PHE A 184 4.26 -15.84 5.87
C PHE A 184 3.34 -14.64 5.70
N TYR A 185 2.91 -14.32 4.47
CA TYR A 185 2.07 -13.16 4.23
C TYR A 185 0.68 -13.31 4.84
N GLU A 186 0.08 -14.49 4.85
CA GLU A 186 -1.19 -14.75 5.55
C GLU A 186 -1.06 -14.65 7.08
N GLY A 187 0.14 -14.86 7.64
CA GLY A 187 0.40 -14.72 9.07
C GLY A 187 0.77 -13.29 9.49
N VAL A 188 1.13 -12.43 8.53
CA VAL A 188 1.47 -11.00 8.76
C VAL A 188 0.22 -10.12 8.74
N ILE A 189 -0.79 -10.49 7.95
CA ILE A 189 -2.04 -9.75 7.79
C ILE A 189 -3.02 -10.12 8.91
#